data_1ec7c3d96db1e6b23c47360537fb9e8c
#
_entry.id   1ec7c3d96db1e6b23c47360537fb9e8c
#
_cell.length_a   1.000
_cell.length_b   1.000
_cell.length_c   1.000
_cell.angle_alpha   90.00
_cell.angle_beta   90.00
_cell.angle_gamma   90.00
#
_symmetry.space_group_name_H-M   'P 1'
#
loop_
_entity.id
_entity.type
_entity.pdbx_description
1 polymer ?
#
loop_
_entity_poly.entity_id
_entity_poly.type
_entity_poly.pdbx_seq_one_letter_code
_entity_poly.pdbx_strand_id
1 'polypeptide(L)'
;IWLPIKQFIDKETYFLKPNPDITLTVPSTTQATITVAAYDNMTNALFTDSSRGFTRTNEIKPDITAPGVNVYGPGINNNYVRKSGTSVAAALVAGNCAQLMQWGTVEKNEPQMKTNYIKNFLIRGAIRDRNIVYPSKEWGYGKVNVYEAFSILRNK
;
A
#
# COMPACT_ATOMS: atom_id res chain seq x y z
N ILE A 1 -7.42 18.93 -10.59
CA ILE A 1 -8.15 19.71 -9.56
C ILE A 1 -8.59 18.73 -8.49
N TRP A 2 -8.50 19.15 -7.24
CA TRP A 2 -8.88 18.38 -6.06
C TRP A 2 -9.94 19.17 -5.30
N LEU A 3 -10.96 18.51 -4.80
CA LEU A 3 -11.85 19.12 -3.82
C LEU A 3 -11.23 19.04 -2.42
N PRO A 4 -11.46 20.04 -1.57
CA PRO A 4 -11.16 19.95 -0.15
C PRO A 4 -11.86 18.75 0.51
N ILE A 5 -11.46 18.41 1.73
CA ILE A 5 -12.16 17.38 2.50
C ILE A 5 -13.59 17.84 2.79
N LYS A 6 -14.52 16.89 2.88
CA LYS A 6 -15.98 17.14 2.95
C LYS A 6 -16.43 18.18 3.98
N GLN A 7 -15.70 18.29 5.09
CA GLN A 7 -16.05 19.27 6.14
C GLN A 7 -15.82 20.73 5.74
N PHE A 8 -15.08 21.00 4.65
CA PHE A 8 -14.77 22.36 4.16
C PHE A 8 -15.46 22.72 2.85
N ILE A 9 -16.37 21.87 2.37
CA ILE A 9 -17.11 22.12 1.14
C ILE A 9 -18.62 21.93 1.39
N ASP A 10 -19.42 22.63 0.62
CA ASP A 10 -20.87 22.43 0.61
C ASP A 10 -21.22 21.04 0.08
N LYS A 11 -22.33 20.46 0.60
CA LYS A 11 -22.77 19.11 0.22
C LYS A 11 -23.12 18.98 -1.25
N GLU A 12 -23.51 20.10 -1.88
CA GLU A 12 -23.86 20.17 -3.30
C GLU A 12 -22.64 20.37 -4.20
N THR A 13 -21.44 20.47 -3.63
CA THR A 13 -20.19 20.63 -4.40
C THR A 13 -19.65 19.29 -4.82
N TYR A 14 -19.64 19.02 -6.13
CA TYR A 14 -19.12 17.78 -6.71
C TYR A 14 -18.60 18.01 -8.14
N PHE A 15 -17.79 17.06 -8.63
CA PHE A 15 -17.38 17.07 -10.03
C PHE A 15 -18.47 16.50 -10.94
N LEU A 16 -18.81 17.19 -12.01
CA LEU A 16 -19.76 16.69 -13.01
C LEU A 16 -19.24 15.44 -13.74
N LYS A 17 -17.93 15.33 -13.92
CA LYS A 17 -17.27 14.19 -14.52
C LYS A 17 -16.07 13.79 -13.64
N PRO A 18 -16.32 13.08 -12.53
CA PRO A 18 -15.25 12.66 -11.64
C PRO A 18 -14.38 11.61 -12.31
N ASN A 19 -13.07 11.70 -12.11
CA ASN A 19 -12.11 10.67 -12.51
C ASN A 19 -11.33 10.21 -11.27
N PRO A 20 -11.40 8.94 -10.89
CA PRO A 20 -10.72 8.42 -9.71
C PRO A 20 -9.22 8.19 -9.93
N ASP A 21 -8.73 8.21 -11.18
CA ASP A 21 -7.34 7.95 -11.50
C ASP A 21 -6.45 9.17 -11.19
N ILE A 22 -5.15 8.90 -11.02
CA ILE A 22 -4.13 9.92 -10.74
C ILE A 22 -4.48 10.73 -9.48
N THR A 23 -4.91 10.03 -8.44
CA THR A 23 -5.32 10.62 -7.17
C THR A 23 -4.29 10.45 -6.05
N LEU A 24 -3.11 9.92 -6.38
CA LEU A 24 -1.98 9.83 -5.45
C LEU A 24 -1.45 11.20 -5.07
N THR A 25 -1.16 11.38 -3.78
CA THR A 25 -0.63 12.63 -3.22
C THR A 25 0.87 12.54 -2.97
N VAL A 26 1.56 13.68 -2.89
CA VAL A 26 2.96 13.75 -2.45
C VAL A 26 3.04 13.39 -0.95
N PRO A 27 4.03 12.58 -0.49
CA PRO A 27 5.21 12.09 -1.21
C PRO A 27 5.04 10.72 -1.90
N SER A 28 3.84 10.15 -1.95
CA SER A 28 3.61 8.79 -2.47
C SER A 28 3.91 8.63 -3.97
N THR A 29 4.06 9.73 -4.70
CA THR A 29 4.39 9.72 -6.13
C THR A 29 5.88 9.54 -6.43
N THR A 30 6.75 9.51 -5.41
CA THR A 30 8.20 9.37 -5.62
C THR A 30 8.63 7.90 -5.73
N GLN A 31 9.71 7.63 -6.45
CA GLN A 31 10.29 6.29 -6.55
C GLN A 31 10.93 5.83 -5.22
N ALA A 32 11.37 6.78 -4.39
CA ALA A 32 12.05 6.50 -3.13
C ALA A 32 11.15 5.91 -2.04
N THR A 33 9.83 6.05 -2.18
CA THR A 33 8.84 5.54 -1.20
C THR A 33 8.24 4.22 -1.64
N ILE A 34 7.75 3.44 -0.67
CA ILE A 34 6.84 2.31 -0.91
C ILE A 34 5.43 2.84 -0.73
N THR A 35 4.70 2.96 -1.82
CA THR A 35 3.33 3.49 -1.84
C THR A 35 2.34 2.35 -1.74
N VAL A 36 1.42 2.44 -0.77
CA VAL A 36 0.52 1.37 -0.41
C VAL A 36 -0.93 1.77 -0.66
N ALA A 37 -1.65 0.97 -1.45
CA ALA A 37 -3.10 1.02 -1.55
C ALA A 37 -3.75 0.15 -0.46
N ALA A 38 -5.04 0.35 -0.24
CA ALA A 38 -5.78 -0.39 0.77
C ALA A 38 -6.89 -1.25 0.18
N TYR A 39 -7.11 -2.42 0.79
CA TYR A 39 -8.24 -3.29 0.45
C TYR A 39 -8.91 -3.85 1.72
N ASP A 40 -10.12 -4.31 1.58
CA ASP A 40 -10.85 -5.04 2.61
C ASP A 40 -10.49 -6.54 2.53
N ASN A 41 -9.83 -7.05 3.56
CA ASN A 41 -9.39 -8.45 3.62
C ASN A 41 -10.56 -9.45 3.74
N MET A 42 -11.75 -9.03 4.16
CA MET A 42 -12.91 -9.90 4.29
C MET A 42 -13.61 -10.12 2.95
N THR A 43 -13.72 -9.06 2.16
CA THR A 43 -14.45 -9.06 0.87
C THR A 43 -13.53 -9.15 -0.34
N ASN A 44 -12.22 -8.95 -0.15
CA ASN A 44 -11.23 -8.76 -1.21
C ASN A 44 -11.53 -7.57 -2.14
N ALA A 45 -12.37 -6.64 -1.72
CA ALA A 45 -12.68 -5.43 -2.48
C ALA A 45 -11.66 -4.32 -2.21
N LEU A 46 -11.36 -3.52 -3.23
CA LEU A 46 -10.55 -2.32 -3.04
C LEU A 46 -11.25 -1.36 -2.07
N PHE A 47 -10.49 -0.74 -1.17
CA PHE A 47 -11.03 0.30 -0.30
C PHE A 47 -11.43 1.53 -1.14
N THR A 48 -12.67 1.98 -1.00
CA THR A 48 -13.25 3.05 -1.86
C THR A 48 -12.48 4.36 -1.79
N ASP A 49 -11.92 4.68 -0.63
CA ASP A 49 -11.14 5.91 -0.40
C ASP A 49 -9.65 5.73 -0.73
N SER A 50 -9.26 4.58 -1.28
CA SER A 50 -7.89 4.36 -1.72
C SER A 50 -7.60 5.14 -2.98
N SER A 51 -6.55 5.95 -2.95
CA SER A 51 -6.07 6.67 -4.14
C SER A 51 -5.63 5.70 -5.23
N ARG A 52 -5.80 6.11 -6.50
CA ARG A 52 -5.44 5.33 -7.68
C ARG A 52 -4.34 5.99 -8.48
N GLY A 53 -3.48 5.14 -9.03
CA GLY A 53 -2.40 5.54 -9.91
C GLY A 53 -2.84 5.71 -11.37
N PHE A 54 -1.96 5.69 -12.34
CA PHE A 54 -0.53 5.83 -12.11
C PHE A 54 -0.21 7.29 -11.79
N THR A 55 1.08 7.64 -11.61
CA THR A 55 1.43 9.05 -11.45
C THR A 55 1.22 9.86 -12.75
N ARG A 56 1.28 11.18 -12.67
CA ARG A 56 1.21 12.07 -13.87
C ARG A 56 2.36 11.85 -14.85
N THR A 57 3.49 11.32 -14.35
CA THR A 57 4.67 10.98 -15.13
C THR A 57 4.67 9.51 -15.58
N ASN A 58 3.54 8.83 -15.47
CA ASN A 58 3.36 7.42 -15.80
C ASN A 58 4.22 6.44 -14.96
N GLU A 59 4.71 6.89 -13.80
CA GLU A 59 5.36 5.99 -12.84
C GLU A 59 4.32 5.02 -12.26
N ILE A 60 4.70 3.76 -12.16
CA ILE A 60 3.83 2.72 -11.60
C ILE A 60 3.72 2.92 -10.10
N LYS A 61 2.56 3.36 -9.67
CA LYS A 61 2.12 3.55 -8.28
C LYS A 61 0.62 3.26 -8.17
N PRO A 62 0.12 2.70 -7.05
CA PRO A 62 0.87 2.28 -5.87
C PRO A 62 1.84 1.14 -6.17
N ASP A 63 2.81 0.88 -5.29
CA ASP A 63 3.74 -0.26 -5.42
C ASP A 63 3.04 -1.57 -5.01
N ILE A 64 2.28 -1.54 -3.93
CA ILE A 64 1.67 -2.74 -3.33
C ILE A 64 0.33 -2.38 -2.68
N THR A 65 -0.48 -3.37 -2.40
CA THR A 65 -1.75 -3.20 -1.67
C THR A 65 -1.76 -4.05 -0.40
N ALA A 66 -2.30 -3.52 0.69
CA ALA A 66 -2.40 -4.22 1.97
C ALA A 66 -3.79 -4.06 2.61
N PRO A 67 -4.16 -4.90 3.59
CA PRO A 67 -5.39 -4.73 4.35
C PRO A 67 -5.45 -3.35 5.00
N GLY A 68 -6.57 -2.66 4.81
CA GLY A 68 -6.76 -1.32 5.34
C GLY A 68 -8.20 -1.02 5.77
N VAL A 69 -9.07 -2.04 5.86
CA VAL A 69 -10.47 -1.86 6.27
C VAL A 69 -10.74 -2.71 7.51
N ASN A 70 -11.30 -2.08 8.54
CA ASN A 70 -11.64 -2.72 9.82
C ASN A 70 -10.49 -3.50 10.47
N VAL A 71 -9.27 -3.04 10.27
CA VAL A 71 -8.07 -3.67 10.84
C VAL A 71 -8.06 -3.45 12.35
N TYR A 72 -7.91 -4.55 13.09
CA TYR A 72 -7.82 -4.55 14.54
C TYR A 72 -6.38 -4.30 14.98
N GLY A 73 -6.17 -3.31 15.82
CA GLY A 73 -4.83 -2.93 16.25
C GLY A 73 -4.82 -2.14 17.55
N PRO A 74 -3.64 -1.85 18.09
CA PRO A 74 -3.50 -1.09 19.32
C PRO A 74 -4.13 0.31 19.22
N GLY A 75 -4.84 0.70 20.25
CA GLY A 75 -5.43 2.02 20.42
C GLY A 75 -4.78 2.77 21.58
N ILE A 76 -5.30 3.98 21.86
CA ILE A 76 -4.91 4.76 23.03
C ILE A 76 -5.45 4.11 24.31
N ASN A 77 -4.88 4.47 25.47
CA ASN A 77 -5.30 4.01 26.78
C ASN A 77 -5.30 2.47 26.94
N ASN A 78 -4.28 1.81 26.41
CA ASN A 78 -4.08 0.35 26.53
C ASN A 78 -5.28 -0.48 26.09
N ASN A 79 -5.93 -0.09 25.01
CA ASN A 79 -7.03 -0.84 24.41
C ASN A 79 -6.73 -1.20 22.95
N TYR A 80 -7.66 -1.93 22.34
CA TYR A 80 -7.60 -2.27 20.93
C TYR A 80 -8.81 -1.70 20.19
N VAL A 81 -8.59 -1.22 18.98
CA VAL A 81 -9.61 -0.58 18.15
C VAL A 81 -9.58 -1.09 16.73
N ARG A 82 -10.70 -0.96 16.02
CA ARG A 82 -10.75 -1.17 14.57
C ARG A 82 -10.59 0.16 13.85
N LYS A 83 -9.72 0.18 12.86
CA LYS A 83 -9.47 1.36 12.03
C LYS A 83 -9.48 0.99 10.56
N SER A 84 -9.89 1.95 9.74
CA SER A 84 -9.84 1.86 8.28
C SER A 84 -9.07 3.03 7.71
N GLY A 85 -8.34 2.78 6.61
CA GLY A 85 -7.59 3.80 5.89
C GLY A 85 -6.36 3.25 5.19
N THR A 86 -5.89 3.95 4.18
CA THR A 86 -4.60 3.66 3.54
C THR A 86 -3.42 3.83 4.49
N SER A 87 -3.55 4.70 5.52
CA SER A 87 -2.57 4.84 6.59
C SER A 87 -2.42 3.55 7.41
N VAL A 88 -3.51 2.81 7.63
CA VAL A 88 -3.48 1.51 8.31
C VAL A 88 -2.77 0.48 7.45
N ALA A 89 -3.09 0.41 6.17
CA ALA A 89 -2.41 -0.45 5.20
C ALA A 89 -0.90 -0.15 5.13
N ALA A 90 -0.53 1.14 5.10
CA ALA A 90 0.87 1.56 5.10
C ALA A 90 1.61 1.15 6.38
N ALA A 91 0.96 1.23 7.55
CA ALA A 91 1.53 0.78 8.82
C ALA A 91 1.81 -0.73 8.83
N LEU A 92 0.91 -1.55 8.28
CA LEU A 92 1.13 -3.00 8.13
C LEU A 92 2.32 -3.30 7.23
N VAL A 93 2.44 -2.61 6.09
CA VAL A 93 3.59 -2.78 5.18
C VAL A 93 4.87 -2.29 5.83
N ALA A 94 4.84 -1.23 6.63
CA ALA A 94 6.01 -0.78 7.41
C ALA A 94 6.50 -1.85 8.39
N GLY A 95 5.58 -2.57 9.06
CA GLY A 95 5.91 -3.73 9.88
C GLY A 95 6.58 -4.86 9.07
N ASN A 96 6.07 -5.17 7.89
CA ASN A 96 6.69 -6.15 6.99
C ASN A 96 8.08 -5.72 6.53
N CYS A 97 8.27 -4.42 6.25
CA CYS A 97 9.59 -3.87 5.93
C CYS A 97 10.56 -4.01 7.10
N ALA A 98 10.11 -3.77 8.33
CA ALA A 98 10.93 -3.92 9.52
C ALA A 98 11.40 -5.37 9.71
N GLN A 99 10.54 -6.37 9.47
CA GLN A 99 10.90 -7.78 9.51
C GLN A 99 11.96 -8.12 8.46
N LEU A 100 11.81 -7.63 7.22
CA LEU A 100 12.82 -7.82 6.17
C LEU A 100 14.15 -7.15 6.54
N MET A 101 14.11 -5.94 7.10
CA MET A 101 15.32 -5.24 7.57
C MET A 101 16.00 -5.96 8.73
N GLN A 102 15.24 -6.49 9.67
CA GLN A 102 15.79 -7.30 10.76
C GLN A 102 16.58 -8.49 10.19
N TRP A 103 15.95 -9.27 9.32
CA TRP A 103 16.61 -10.40 8.69
C TRP A 103 17.84 -9.99 7.86
N GLY A 104 17.71 -8.95 7.05
CA GLY A 104 18.81 -8.53 6.15
C GLY A 104 19.93 -7.83 6.88
N THR A 105 19.62 -6.74 7.56
CA THR A 105 20.63 -5.81 8.11
C THR A 105 21.08 -6.23 9.50
N VAL A 106 20.15 -6.60 10.41
CA VAL A 106 20.48 -6.91 11.81
C VAL A 106 21.13 -8.30 11.91
N GLU A 107 20.53 -9.30 11.26
CA GLU A 107 21.05 -10.67 11.21
C GLU A 107 22.15 -10.88 10.15
N LYS A 108 22.51 -9.80 9.42
CA LYS A 108 23.62 -9.76 8.44
C LYS A 108 23.46 -10.70 7.24
N ASN A 109 22.25 -11.15 6.92
CA ASN A 109 22.01 -11.97 5.72
C ASN A 109 22.11 -11.16 4.43
N GLU A 110 21.74 -9.87 4.47
CA GLU A 110 21.89 -8.91 3.36
C GLU A 110 22.20 -7.51 3.94
N PRO A 111 23.46 -7.25 4.35
CA PRO A 111 23.84 -6.00 5.03
C PRO A 111 23.61 -4.73 4.19
N GLN A 112 23.57 -4.87 2.85
CA GLN A 112 23.32 -3.77 1.92
C GLN A 112 21.85 -3.54 1.61
N MET A 113 20.93 -4.12 2.40
CA MET A 113 19.50 -4.00 2.19
C MET A 113 19.06 -2.54 2.29
N LYS A 114 18.47 -2.04 1.19
CA LYS A 114 17.97 -0.69 1.04
C LYS A 114 16.50 -0.72 0.61
N THR A 115 15.83 0.43 0.62
CA THR A 115 14.40 0.55 0.24
C THR A 115 14.08 -0.16 -1.07
N ASN A 116 14.90 -0.02 -2.09
CA ASN A 116 14.65 -0.66 -3.38
C ASN A 116 14.71 -2.20 -3.31
N TYR A 117 15.59 -2.77 -2.49
CA TYR A 117 15.63 -4.22 -2.26
C TYR A 117 14.35 -4.68 -1.58
N ILE A 118 13.95 -4.02 -0.50
CA ILE A 118 12.73 -4.35 0.24
C ILE A 118 11.51 -4.24 -0.68
N LYS A 119 11.41 -3.15 -1.43
CA LYS A 119 10.34 -2.96 -2.43
C LYS A 119 10.29 -4.12 -3.42
N ASN A 120 11.41 -4.50 -4.00
CA ASN A 120 11.48 -5.58 -4.97
C ASN A 120 11.07 -6.94 -4.37
N PHE A 121 11.45 -7.25 -3.14
CA PHE A 121 11.03 -8.48 -2.48
C PHE A 121 9.53 -8.50 -2.19
N LEU A 122 8.97 -7.39 -1.72
CA LEU A 122 7.52 -7.27 -1.51
C LEU A 122 6.75 -7.43 -2.84
N ILE A 123 7.23 -6.81 -3.92
CA ILE A 123 6.62 -6.91 -5.25
C ILE A 123 6.71 -8.34 -5.80
N ARG A 124 7.85 -8.99 -5.66
CA ARG A 124 8.04 -10.36 -6.15
C ARG A 124 7.19 -11.37 -5.37
N GLY A 125 7.07 -11.20 -4.04
CA GLY A 125 6.23 -12.04 -3.18
C GLY A 125 4.74 -11.68 -3.21
N ALA A 126 4.32 -10.64 -3.96
CA ALA A 126 2.94 -10.19 -3.96
C ALA A 126 1.97 -11.23 -4.55
N ILE A 127 0.83 -11.42 -3.90
CA ILE A 127 -0.27 -12.24 -4.41
C ILE A 127 -0.99 -11.48 -5.52
N ARG A 128 -1.17 -12.14 -6.66
CA ARG A 128 -1.85 -11.60 -7.84
C ARG A 128 -3.10 -12.40 -8.16
N ASP A 129 -4.20 -11.69 -8.31
CA ASP A 129 -5.45 -12.28 -8.81
C ASP A 129 -5.34 -12.50 -10.32
N ARG A 130 -5.78 -13.66 -10.80
CA ARG A 130 -5.72 -14.04 -12.23
C ARG A 130 -6.60 -13.16 -13.12
N ASN A 131 -7.62 -12.53 -12.55
CA ASN A 131 -8.57 -11.70 -13.26
C ASN A 131 -8.13 -10.22 -13.35
N ILE A 132 -6.98 -9.86 -12.77
CA ILE A 132 -6.46 -8.50 -12.76
C ILE A 132 -5.15 -8.45 -13.53
N VAL A 133 -5.04 -7.47 -14.42
CA VAL A 133 -3.79 -7.18 -15.13
C VAL A 133 -2.87 -6.37 -14.21
N TYR A 134 -1.66 -6.85 -14.02
CA TYR A 134 -0.64 -6.20 -13.18
C TYR A 134 0.52 -5.68 -14.03
N PRO A 135 1.12 -4.52 -13.68
CA PRO A 135 0.73 -3.65 -12.57
C PRO A 135 -0.59 -2.91 -12.82
N SER A 136 -1.36 -2.69 -11.75
CA SER A 136 -2.67 -2.06 -11.81
C SER A 136 -2.67 -0.69 -11.12
N LYS A 137 -3.47 0.25 -11.62
CA LYS A 137 -3.66 1.56 -10.98
C LYS A 137 -4.21 1.48 -9.56
N GLU A 138 -4.92 0.42 -9.26
CA GLU A 138 -5.61 0.20 -8.00
C GLU A 138 -4.82 -0.70 -7.05
N TRP A 139 -4.24 -1.77 -7.59
CA TRP A 139 -3.60 -2.85 -6.83
C TRP A 139 -2.07 -2.80 -6.86
N GLY A 140 -1.48 -1.87 -7.63
CA GLY A 140 -0.04 -1.86 -7.87
C GLY A 140 0.44 -3.17 -8.46
N TYR A 141 1.43 -3.79 -7.84
CA TYR A 141 1.95 -5.10 -8.23
C TYR A 141 1.25 -6.29 -7.53
N GLY A 142 0.24 -6.02 -6.69
CA GLY A 142 -0.56 -7.04 -6.02
C GLY A 142 -0.70 -6.84 -4.52
N LYS A 143 -1.28 -7.82 -3.83
CA LYS A 143 -1.47 -7.82 -2.38
C LYS A 143 -0.18 -8.26 -1.68
N VAL A 144 0.22 -7.53 -0.64
CA VAL A 144 1.43 -7.85 0.13
C VAL A 144 1.36 -9.25 0.74
N ASN A 145 2.43 -10.00 0.61
CA ASN A 145 2.64 -11.27 1.28
C ASN A 145 4.11 -11.38 1.71
N VAL A 146 4.36 -11.10 2.98
CA VAL A 146 5.72 -11.11 3.52
C VAL A 146 6.29 -12.52 3.61
N TYR A 147 5.45 -13.54 3.80
CA TYR A 147 5.88 -14.93 3.81
C TYR A 147 6.50 -15.34 2.46
N GLU A 148 5.83 -15.04 1.35
CA GLU A 148 6.38 -15.29 0.01
C GLU A 148 7.63 -14.45 -0.27
N ALA A 149 7.68 -13.21 0.23
CA ALA A 149 8.90 -12.40 0.13
C ALA A 149 10.10 -13.09 0.81
N PHE A 150 9.91 -13.66 2.01
CA PHE A 150 10.94 -14.45 2.69
C PHE A 150 11.23 -15.79 1.99
N SER A 151 10.23 -16.46 1.44
CA SER A 151 10.43 -17.70 0.69
C SER A 151 11.37 -17.51 -0.51
N ILE A 152 11.25 -16.38 -1.19
CA ILE A 152 12.15 -16.02 -2.30
C ILE A 152 13.57 -15.77 -1.81
N LEU A 153 13.75 -15.16 -0.64
CA LEU A 153 15.06 -14.92 -0.03
C LEU A 153 15.76 -16.20 0.39
N ARG A 154 15.01 -17.15 0.92
CA ARG A 154 15.56 -18.45 1.37
C ARG A 154 16.05 -19.33 0.22
N ASN A 155 15.51 -19.16 -0.96
CA ASN A 155 15.85 -19.97 -2.15
C ASN A 155 16.96 -19.34 -3.00
N LYS A 156 17.69 -18.34 -2.47
CA LYS A 156 18.91 -17.78 -3.02
C LYS A 156 20.12 -18.46 -2.38
#